data_80c083b3a0bf09ed5b5d7caa2a5658d6
#
_entry.id   80c083b3a0bf09ed5b5d7caa2a5658d6
#
_cell.length_a   1.000
_cell.length_b   1.000
_cell.length_c   1.000
_cell.angle_alpha   90.00
_cell.angle_beta   90.00
_cell.angle_gamma   90.00
#
_symmetry.space_group_name_H-M   'P 1'
#
loop_
_entity.id
_entity.type
_entity.pdbx_description
1 polymer ?
#
loop_
_entity_poly.entity_id
_entity_poly.type
_entity_poly.pdbx_seq_one_letter_code
_entity_poly.pdbx_strand_id
1 'polypeptide(L)'
;YAPTVEDGKLYGLGSNDAGASVVCLLETFLTFRTRPLPFNLVLGISAEEECMGENGIRALLPALGKVDMALVGEPTGMQAATGERGLVVLDCTAHGRSGHAARGEGVNALYIALDDIARLRSFHFGRESELLGPIGIAVTQIEAGTQHNVVPDTCRFVVDVRTTDAYSNEETVGILPVSYTHLRAHETSAHL
;
A
#
# COMPACT_ATOMS: atom_id res chain seq x y z
N TYR A 1 0.87 13.12 23.30
CA TYR A 1 1.94 13.62 22.41
C TYR A 1 1.90 15.13 22.45
N ALA A 2 2.84 15.76 23.21
CA ALA A 2 2.96 17.22 23.25
C ALA A 2 4.01 17.64 22.20
N PRO A 3 3.73 18.63 21.35
CA PRO A 3 4.71 19.14 20.41
C PRO A 3 5.80 19.93 21.16
N THR A 4 7.03 19.83 20.70
CA THR A 4 8.18 20.57 21.21
C THR A 4 8.83 21.41 20.12
N VAL A 5 9.29 22.61 20.48
CA VAL A 5 10.10 23.43 19.58
C VAL A 5 11.50 23.54 20.18
N GLU A 6 12.50 23.07 19.44
CA GLU A 6 13.91 23.08 19.83
C GLU A 6 14.77 23.43 18.62
N ASP A 7 15.71 24.35 18.79
CA ASP A 7 16.61 24.83 17.74
C ASP A 7 15.90 25.24 16.42
N GLY A 8 14.72 25.86 16.54
CA GLY A 8 13.92 26.30 15.41
C GLY A 8 13.20 25.17 14.65
N LYS A 9 13.18 23.96 15.20
CA LYS A 9 12.49 22.78 14.63
C LYS A 9 11.28 22.44 15.49
N LEU A 10 10.18 22.10 14.83
CA LEU A 10 8.95 21.60 15.47
C LEU A 10 8.97 20.06 15.45
N TYR A 11 8.98 19.46 16.63
CA TYR A 11 8.86 18.01 16.81
C TYR A 11 7.46 17.66 17.28
N GLY A 12 6.85 16.67 16.63
CA GLY A 12 5.52 16.18 16.99
C GLY A 12 5.02 15.16 15.99
N LEU A 13 4.05 14.31 16.39
CA LEU A 13 3.39 13.38 15.47
C LEU A 13 2.67 14.18 14.38
N GLY A 14 2.93 13.82 13.11
CA GLY A 14 2.35 14.51 11.95
C GLY A 14 2.95 15.88 11.64
N SER A 15 4.03 16.33 12.33
CA SER A 15 4.63 17.64 12.07
C SER A 15 5.25 17.74 10.67
N ASN A 16 5.79 16.64 10.16
CA ASN A 16 6.36 16.54 8.81
C ASN A 16 5.38 15.84 7.85
N ASP A 17 4.82 14.72 8.25
CA ASP A 17 3.87 13.92 7.48
C ASP A 17 2.44 14.05 8.08
N ALA A 18 1.55 14.87 7.49
CA ALA A 18 1.88 15.84 6.43
C ALA A 18 1.53 17.29 6.86
N GLY A 19 1.63 17.58 8.18
CA GLY A 19 1.24 18.87 8.76
C GLY A 19 1.99 20.05 8.15
N ALA A 20 3.29 19.91 7.88
CA ALA A 20 4.08 20.94 7.22
C ALA A 20 3.54 21.24 5.82
N SER A 21 3.21 20.23 5.04
CA SER A 21 2.63 20.36 3.70
C SER A 21 1.26 21.03 3.74
N VAL A 22 0.40 20.65 4.70
CA VAL A 22 -0.93 21.28 4.90
C VAL A 22 -0.80 22.78 5.13
N VAL A 23 0.11 23.21 6.02
CA VAL A 23 0.34 24.63 6.30
C VAL A 23 0.86 25.36 5.07
N CYS A 24 1.82 24.79 4.34
CA CYS A 24 2.39 25.39 3.14
C CYS A 24 1.35 25.53 2.02
N LEU A 25 0.51 24.52 1.80
CA LEU A 25 -0.56 24.57 0.79
C LEU A 25 -1.65 25.57 1.17
N LEU A 26 -2.03 25.64 2.45
CA LEU A 26 -2.98 26.63 2.97
C LEU A 26 -2.46 28.06 2.74
N GLU A 27 -1.22 28.35 3.10
CA GLU A 27 -0.62 29.67 2.90
C GLU A 27 -0.52 30.03 1.42
N THR A 28 -0.17 29.08 0.58
CA THR A 28 -0.16 29.22 -0.88
C THR A 28 -1.56 29.57 -1.39
N PHE A 29 -2.57 28.83 -0.98
CA PHE A 29 -3.96 29.10 -1.34
C PHE A 29 -4.39 30.51 -0.91
N LEU A 30 -4.14 30.90 0.34
CA LEU A 30 -4.48 32.24 0.85
C LEU A 30 -3.80 33.36 0.07
N THR A 31 -2.56 33.15 -0.36
CA THR A 31 -1.78 34.10 -1.17
C THR A 31 -2.38 34.30 -2.57
N PHE A 32 -2.86 33.22 -3.19
CA PHE A 32 -3.30 33.25 -4.59
C PHE A 32 -4.82 33.41 -4.77
N ARG A 33 -5.65 33.11 -3.76
CA ARG A 33 -7.12 33.12 -3.87
C ARG A 33 -7.74 34.44 -4.32
N THR A 34 -7.04 35.57 -4.13
CA THR A 34 -7.51 36.91 -4.51
C THR A 34 -6.91 37.41 -5.82
N ARG A 35 -6.05 36.61 -6.47
CA ARG A 35 -5.42 36.98 -7.74
C ARG A 35 -6.26 36.49 -8.92
N PRO A 36 -6.29 37.22 -10.04
CA PRO A 36 -6.88 36.66 -11.26
C PRO A 36 -6.02 35.50 -11.77
N LEU A 37 -6.58 34.32 -11.79
CA LEU A 37 -5.93 33.11 -12.30
C LEU A 37 -6.69 32.59 -13.52
N PRO A 38 -6.01 32.00 -14.52
CA PRO A 38 -6.66 31.40 -15.70
C PRO A 38 -7.35 30.06 -15.41
N PHE A 39 -7.41 29.65 -14.15
CA PHE A 39 -8.00 28.40 -13.66
C PHE A 39 -8.66 28.61 -12.29
N ASN A 40 -9.52 27.69 -11.89
CA ASN A 40 -10.09 27.65 -10.55
C ASN A 40 -9.10 27.02 -9.58
N LEU A 41 -8.80 27.72 -8.50
CA LEU A 41 -7.95 27.19 -7.42
C LEU A 41 -8.83 26.66 -6.30
N VAL A 42 -8.65 25.40 -5.97
CA VAL A 42 -9.39 24.71 -4.91
C VAL A 42 -8.40 24.16 -3.90
N LEU A 43 -8.64 24.35 -2.59
CA LEU A 43 -7.90 23.71 -1.51
C LEU A 43 -8.77 22.61 -0.92
N GLY A 44 -8.30 21.38 -0.96
CA GLY A 44 -8.89 20.23 -0.31
C GLY A 44 -8.02 19.79 0.86
N ILE A 45 -8.59 19.66 2.05
CA ILE A 45 -7.90 19.10 3.22
C ILE A 45 -8.70 17.89 3.66
N SER A 46 -8.15 16.70 3.48
CA SER A 46 -8.77 15.43 3.89
C SER A 46 -8.25 14.96 5.24
N ALA A 47 -9.05 14.14 5.91
CA ALA A 47 -8.66 13.38 7.08
C ALA A 47 -8.43 11.90 6.72
N GLU A 48 -8.05 11.08 7.67
CA GLU A 48 -8.03 9.60 7.56
C GLU A 48 -7.18 9.06 6.40
N GLU A 49 -6.11 9.77 6.00
CA GLU A 49 -5.23 9.31 4.93
C GLU A 49 -4.53 8.01 5.34
N GLU A 50 -3.91 7.96 6.52
CA GLU A 50 -3.11 6.84 7.04
C GLU A 50 -3.91 5.53 7.25
N CYS A 51 -5.21 5.62 7.42
CA CYS A 51 -6.08 4.48 7.57
C CYS A 51 -7.03 4.26 6.39
N MET A 52 -6.93 5.08 5.34
CA MET A 52 -7.80 5.05 4.16
C MET A 52 -9.30 5.05 4.51
N GLY A 53 -9.65 5.83 5.53
CA GLY A 53 -11.00 5.89 6.06
C GLY A 53 -12.01 6.48 5.08
N GLU A 54 -13.29 6.23 5.36
CA GLU A 54 -14.40 6.69 4.51
C GLU A 54 -14.55 8.22 4.51
N ASN A 55 -14.09 8.91 5.58
CA ASN A 55 -14.11 10.37 5.68
C ASN A 55 -12.86 11.04 5.11
N GLY A 56 -11.98 10.29 4.45
CA GLY A 56 -10.79 10.78 3.79
C GLY A 56 -11.06 11.35 2.41
N ILE A 57 -10.14 11.14 1.48
CA ILE A 57 -10.21 11.65 0.10
C ILE A 57 -11.49 11.19 -0.63
N ARG A 58 -12.00 10.00 -0.33
CA ARG A 58 -13.24 9.47 -0.94
C ARG A 58 -14.46 10.33 -0.65
N ALA A 59 -14.55 10.92 0.54
CA ALA A 59 -15.61 11.85 0.90
C ALA A 59 -15.44 13.22 0.24
N LEU A 60 -14.18 13.62 -0.03
CA LEU A 60 -13.86 14.92 -0.61
C LEU A 60 -14.05 14.96 -2.14
N LEU A 61 -13.69 13.88 -2.85
CA LEU A 61 -13.72 13.80 -4.32
C LEU A 61 -15.05 14.23 -4.95
N PRO A 62 -16.24 13.81 -4.48
CA PRO A 62 -17.50 14.24 -5.05
C PRO A 62 -17.73 15.76 -4.99
N ALA A 63 -17.19 16.42 -3.96
CA ALA A 63 -17.31 17.88 -3.80
C ALA A 63 -16.33 18.65 -4.69
N LEU A 64 -15.21 18.07 -5.09
CA LEU A 64 -14.22 18.70 -5.96
C LEU A 64 -14.65 18.73 -7.42
N GLY A 65 -15.49 17.77 -7.86
CA GLY A 65 -15.89 17.65 -9.26
C GLY A 65 -14.72 17.25 -10.16
N LYS A 66 -14.71 17.78 -11.40
CA LYS A 66 -13.61 17.53 -12.34
C LYS A 66 -12.35 18.28 -11.92
N VAL A 67 -11.27 17.54 -11.69
CA VAL A 67 -9.95 18.07 -11.39
C VAL A 67 -9.05 17.86 -12.62
N ASP A 68 -8.46 18.93 -13.17
CA ASP A 68 -7.54 18.84 -14.31
C ASP A 68 -6.08 18.64 -13.85
N MET A 69 -5.73 19.10 -12.65
CA MET A 69 -4.41 18.95 -12.03
C MET A 69 -4.56 19.00 -10.51
N ALA A 70 -3.85 18.15 -9.79
CA ALA A 70 -3.75 18.18 -8.34
C ALA A 70 -2.29 18.31 -7.90
N LEU A 71 -2.06 19.10 -6.85
CA LEU A 71 -0.81 19.15 -6.11
C LEU A 71 -1.06 18.54 -4.73
N VAL A 72 -0.45 17.40 -4.46
CA VAL A 72 -0.59 16.67 -3.20
C VAL A 72 0.61 16.94 -2.31
N GLY A 73 0.35 17.27 -1.05
CA GLY A 73 1.39 17.66 -0.10
C GLY A 73 1.90 16.48 0.70
N GLU A 74 2.95 15.85 0.22
CA GLU A 74 3.63 14.72 0.84
C GLU A 74 5.11 15.01 1.13
N PRO A 75 5.76 14.35 2.12
CA PRO A 75 7.17 14.57 2.45
C PRO A 75 8.11 13.93 1.42
N THR A 76 8.30 14.56 0.28
CA THR A 76 9.11 14.08 -0.86
C THR A 76 10.56 14.62 -0.85
N GLY A 77 11.01 15.20 0.26
CA GLY A 77 12.32 15.88 0.31
C GLY A 77 12.41 17.11 -0.61
N MET A 78 11.29 17.82 -0.82
CA MET A 78 11.14 18.96 -1.73
C MET A 78 11.38 18.61 -3.21
N GLN A 79 11.25 17.34 -3.58
CA GLN A 79 11.28 16.87 -4.95
C GLN A 79 9.84 16.75 -5.49
N ALA A 80 9.62 17.14 -6.74
CA ALA A 80 8.34 16.90 -7.38
C ALA A 80 8.24 15.42 -7.76
N ALA A 81 7.30 14.69 -7.13
CA ALA A 81 6.92 13.35 -7.54
C ALA A 81 5.79 13.45 -8.57
N THR A 82 5.94 12.83 -9.72
CA THR A 82 4.97 12.86 -10.82
C THR A 82 4.27 11.54 -11.06
N GLY A 83 4.58 10.54 -10.25
CA GLY A 83 3.94 9.22 -10.26
C GLY A 83 4.27 8.48 -8.97
N GLU A 84 3.34 7.63 -8.56
CA GLU A 84 3.47 6.80 -7.37
C GLU A 84 3.04 5.35 -7.68
N ARG A 85 3.69 4.39 -7.00
CA ARG A 85 3.29 3.00 -7.10
C ARG A 85 2.04 2.76 -6.26
N GLY A 86 1.09 2.03 -6.83
CA GLY A 86 -0.04 1.52 -6.07
C GLY A 86 0.38 0.42 -5.09
N LEU A 87 -0.52 0.07 -4.20
CA LEU A 87 -0.31 -0.98 -3.21
C LEU A 87 -1.49 -1.95 -3.20
N VAL A 88 -1.18 -3.23 -3.33
CA VAL A 88 -2.10 -4.34 -3.05
C VAL A 88 -1.47 -5.20 -1.95
N VAL A 89 -2.19 -5.44 -0.88
CA VAL A 89 -1.79 -6.36 0.18
C VAL A 89 -2.59 -7.65 0.03
N LEU A 90 -1.92 -8.78 -0.01
CA LEU A 90 -2.54 -10.09 -0.09
C LEU A 90 -2.36 -10.86 1.22
N ASP A 91 -3.48 -11.19 1.85
CA ASP A 91 -3.52 -12.18 2.93
C ASP A 91 -3.66 -13.57 2.31
N CYS A 92 -2.63 -14.38 2.48
CA CYS A 92 -2.50 -15.70 1.89
C CYS A 92 -2.63 -16.78 2.96
N THR A 93 -3.40 -17.82 2.69
CA THR A 93 -3.55 -18.96 3.59
C THR A 93 -3.37 -20.26 2.82
N ALA A 94 -2.30 -20.99 3.13
CA ALA A 94 -2.10 -22.35 2.67
C ALA A 94 -2.77 -23.34 3.63
N HIS A 95 -3.47 -24.32 3.08
CA HIS A 95 -4.16 -25.36 3.83
C HIS A 95 -3.52 -26.72 3.61
N GLY A 96 -3.27 -27.42 4.69
CA GLY A 96 -2.75 -28.77 4.73
C GLY A 96 -3.63 -29.69 5.57
N ARG A 97 -2.99 -30.63 6.25
CA ARG A 97 -3.64 -31.56 7.19
C ARG A 97 -2.70 -31.86 8.34
N SER A 98 -3.16 -31.65 9.55
CA SER A 98 -2.38 -31.94 10.76
C SER A 98 -2.01 -33.46 10.86
N GLY A 99 -0.88 -33.73 11.50
CA GLY A 99 -0.37 -35.06 11.74
C GLY A 99 0.82 -35.05 12.70
N HIS A 100 1.23 -36.23 13.15
CA HIS A 100 2.40 -36.37 14.03
C HIS A 100 3.68 -36.40 13.17
N ALA A 101 4.61 -35.48 13.42
CA ALA A 101 5.81 -35.31 12.58
C ALA A 101 6.67 -36.60 12.50
N ALA A 102 6.81 -37.36 13.63
CA ALA A 102 7.58 -38.59 13.64
C ALA A 102 6.95 -39.78 12.88
N ARG A 103 5.68 -39.67 12.48
CA ARG A 103 4.96 -40.74 11.78
C ARG A 103 4.86 -40.53 10.27
N GLY A 104 5.33 -39.37 9.78
CA GLY A 104 5.16 -38.98 8.37
C GLY A 104 3.71 -38.78 7.95
N GLU A 105 2.82 -38.50 8.90
CA GLU A 105 1.41 -38.27 8.68
C GLU A 105 1.14 -36.78 8.40
N GLY A 106 0.03 -36.51 7.71
CA GLY A 106 -0.41 -35.14 7.43
C GLY A 106 0.05 -34.59 6.10
N VAL A 107 -0.30 -33.33 5.85
CA VAL A 107 0.15 -32.49 4.72
C VAL A 107 0.61 -31.17 5.30
N ASN A 108 1.88 -30.85 5.14
CA ASN A 108 2.47 -29.69 5.79
C ASN A 108 2.12 -28.39 5.04
N ALA A 109 1.24 -27.59 5.64
CA ALA A 109 0.84 -26.30 5.08
C ALA A 109 2.01 -25.29 4.93
N LEU A 110 3.01 -25.38 5.80
CA LEU A 110 4.21 -24.56 5.71
C LEU A 110 5.00 -24.85 4.42
N TYR A 111 5.11 -26.11 4.02
CA TYR A 111 5.80 -26.47 2.78
C TYR A 111 5.02 -26.00 1.55
N ILE A 112 3.68 -26.09 1.57
CA ILE A 112 2.83 -25.54 0.51
C ILE A 112 3.06 -24.03 0.38
N ALA A 113 3.07 -23.30 1.50
CA ALA A 113 3.34 -21.85 1.51
C ALA A 113 4.74 -21.52 0.99
N LEU A 114 5.76 -22.28 1.38
CA LEU A 114 7.15 -22.08 0.91
C LEU A 114 7.28 -22.29 -0.61
N ASP A 115 6.56 -23.25 -1.18
CA ASP A 115 6.54 -23.48 -2.64
C ASP A 115 5.88 -22.30 -3.37
N ASP A 116 4.77 -21.77 -2.87
CA ASP A 116 4.13 -20.59 -3.46
C ASP A 116 4.99 -19.32 -3.26
N ILE A 117 5.63 -19.14 -2.11
CA ILE A 117 6.59 -18.06 -1.87
C ILE A 117 7.79 -18.14 -2.83
N ALA A 118 8.31 -19.35 -3.08
CA ALA A 118 9.41 -19.53 -4.03
C ALA A 118 9.00 -19.13 -5.45
N ARG A 119 7.77 -19.43 -5.87
CA ARG A 119 7.21 -19.01 -7.16
C ARG A 119 7.05 -17.49 -7.23
N LEU A 120 6.49 -16.85 -6.19
CA LEU A 120 6.36 -15.39 -6.11
C LEU A 120 7.72 -14.69 -6.21
N ARG A 121 8.76 -15.21 -5.54
CA ARG A 121 10.12 -14.63 -5.59
C ARG A 121 10.77 -14.68 -6.96
N SER A 122 10.44 -15.68 -7.76
CA SER A 122 10.99 -15.85 -9.12
C SER A 122 10.08 -15.29 -10.21
N PHE A 123 8.90 -14.81 -9.83
CA PHE A 123 7.92 -14.32 -10.79
C PHE A 123 8.25 -12.91 -11.27
N HIS A 124 8.06 -12.68 -12.57
CA HIS A 124 8.23 -11.38 -13.21
C HIS A 124 7.03 -11.12 -14.10
N PHE A 125 6.49 -9.92 -14.00
CA PHE A 125 5.42 -9.47 -14.89
C PHE A 125 5.97 -9.21 -16.29
N GLY A 126 5.16 -9.48 -17.32
CA GLY A 126 5.58 -9.33 -18.71
C GLY A 126 5.58 -7.90 -19.24
N ARG A 127 4.95 -6.96 -18.51
CA ARG A 127 4.94 -5.53 -18.86
C ARG A 127 5.55 -4.74 -17.69
N GLU A 128 6.25 -3.66 -18.01
CA GLU A 128 6.82 -2.72 -17.05
C GLU A 128 6.33 -1.30 -17.36
N SER A 129 6.19 -0.47 -16.34
CA SER A 129 5.91 0.94 -16.49
C SER A 129 7.16 1.69 -16.96
N GLU A 130 7.01 2.57 -17.94
CA GLU A 130 8.10 3.46 -18.35
C GLU A 130 8.52 4.44 -17.25
N LEU A 131 7.57 4.87 -16.42
CA LEU A 131 7.80 5.83 -15.34
C LEU A 131 8.21 5.16 -14.03
N LEU A 132 7.51 4.06 -13.66
CA LEU A 132 7.61 3.45 -12.33
C LEU A 132 8.43 2.14 -12.31
N GLY A 133 8.78 1.62 -13.49
CA GLY A 133 9.53 0.37 -13.63
C GLY A 133 8.65 -0.88 -13.35
N PRO A 134 9.26 -2.00 -12.92
CA PRO A 134 8.55 -3.25 -12.70
C PRO A 134 7.68 -3.22 -11.43
N ILE A 135 6.64 -4.05 -11.42
CA ILE A 135 5.86 -4.34 -10.22
C ILE A 135 6.74 -5.04 -9.18
N GLY A 136 6.72 -4.55 -7.95
CA GLY A 136 7.44 -5.14 -6.84
C GLY A 136 6.58 -6.15 -6.08
N ILE A 137 7.16 -7.30 -5.69
CA ILE A 137 6.51 -8.31 -4.85
C ILE A 137 7.42 -8.62 -3.66
N ALA A 138 6.89 -8.52 -2.46
CA ALA A 138 7.60 -8.87 -1.24
C ALA A 138 6.71 -9.66 -0.28
N VAL A 139 7.17 -10.82 0.19
CA VAL A 139 6.53 -11.51 1.32
C VAL A 139 7.08 -10.91 2.60
N THR A 140 6.20 -10.34 3.41
CA THR A 140 6.58 -9.54 4.58
C THR A 140 6.31 -10.22 5.91
N GLN A 141 5.41 -11.20 5.94
CA GLN A 141 5.06 -11.96 7.15
C GLN A 141 4.81 -13.42 6.80
N ILE A 142 5.12 -14.34 7.73
CA ILE A 142 4.77 -15.75 7.66
C ILE A 142 4.56 -16.31 9.06
N GLU A 143 3.49 -17.08 9.25
CA GLU A 143 3.14 -17.72 10.52
C GLU A 143 2.58 -19.13 10.30
N ALA A 144 3.14 -20.15 11.00
CA ALA A 144 2.67 -21.53 10.96
C ALA A 144 3.12 -22.31 12.19
N GLY A 145 2.31 -23.32 12.56
CA GLY A 145 2.62 -24.29 13.60
C GLY A 145 2.45 -23.77 15.04
N THR A 146 2.28 -24.70 15.96
CA THR A 146 2.07 -24.42 17.39
C THR A 146 2.98 -25.27 18.28
N GLN A 147 3.37 -26.46 17.82
CA GLN A 147 4.19 -27.41 18.57
C GLN A 147 5.22 -28.09 17.65
N HIS A 148 6.40 -28.40 18.19
CA HIS A 148 7.52 -28.96 17.42
C HIS A 148 7.25 -30.33 16.79
N ASN A 149 6.31 -31.11 17.32
CA ASN A 149 5.99 -32.47 16.88
C ASN A 149 4.66 -32.57 16.10
N VAL A 150 4.03 -31.47 15.78
CA VAL A 150 2.77 -31.39 15.02
C VAL A 150 3.02 -30.76 13.65
N VAL A 151 2.64 -31.49 12.59
CA VAL A 151 2.63 -30.95 11.21
C VAL A 151 1.55 -29.89 11.12
N PRO A 152 1.88 -28.63 10.74
CA PRO A 152 0.89 -27.56 10.65
C PRO A 152 -0.10 -27.82 9.49
N ASP A 153 -1.39 -27.65 9.77
CA ASP A 153 -2.46 -27.73 8.78
C ASP A 153 -2.81 -26.37 8.16
N THR A 154 -2.24 -25.30 8.69
CA THR A 154 -2.44 -23.94 8.21
C THR A 154 -1.13 -23.17 8.27
N CYS A 155 -0.85 -22.42 7.20
CA CYS A 155 0.23 -21.44 7.14
C CYS A 155 -0.32 -20.15 6.55
N ARG A 156 -0.13 -19.04 7.25
CA ARG A 156 -0.53 -17.70 6.77
C ARG A 156 0.71 -16.91 6.40
N PHE A 157 0.61 -16.14 5.33
CA PHE A 157 1.67 -15.20 4.95
C PHE A 157 1.07 -13.97 4.26
N VAL A 158 1.77 -12.86 4.32
CA VAL A 158 1.34 -11.59 3.76
C VAL A 158 2.29 -11.20 2.63
N VAL A 159 1.71 -10.75 1.52
CA VAL A 159 2.45 -10.26 0.36
C VAL A 159 2.13 -8.80 0.11
N ASP A 160 3.14 -7.96 0.13
CA ASP A 160 3.11 -6.56 -0.32
C ASP A 160 3.40 -6.53 -1.83
N VAL A 161 2.47 -6.00 -2.61
CA VAL A 161 2.60 -5.86 -4.07
C VAL A 161 2.54 -4.40 -4.43
N ARG A 162 3.65 -3.85 -4.92
CA ARG A 162 3.76 -2.46 -5.39
C ARG A 162 3.43 -2.39 -6.87
N THR A 163 2.17 -2.05 -7.17
CA THR A 163 1.63 -1.99 -8.53
C THR A 163 2.07 -0.74 -9.29
N THR A 164 1.91 -0.77 -10.61
CA THR A 164 2.24 0.33 -11.51
C THR A 164 1.12 0.48 -12.54
N ASP A 165 1.16 1.53 -13.34
CA ASP A 165 0.22 1.79 -14.43
C ASP A 165 0.28 0.75 -15.59
N ALA A 166 1.26 -0.17 -15.55
CA ALA A 166 1.36 -1.24 -16.55
C ALA A 166 0.23 -2.29 -16.47
N TYR A 167 -0.40 -2.45 -15.29
CA TYR A 167 -1.51 -3.37 -15.03
C TYR A 167 -2.49 -2.75 -14.04
N SER A 168 -3.79 -3.09 -14.16
CA SER A 168 -4.73 -2.79 -13.07
C SER A 168 -4.44 -3.66 -11.84
N ASN A 169 -5.00 -3.29 -10.69
CA ASN A 169 -4.86 -4.09 -9.48
C ASN A 169 -5.48 -5.48 -9.66
N GLU A 170 -6.63 -5.59 -10.31
CA GLU A 170 -7.30 -6.86 -10.60
C GLU A 170 -6.48 -7.73 -11.56
N GLU A 171 -5.92 -7.15 -12.63
CA GLU A 171 -5.01 -7.86 -13.53
C GLU A 171 -3.79 -8.37 -12.77
N THR A 172 -3.20 -7.53 -11.92
CA THR A 172 -2.02 -7.86 -11.10
C THR A 172 -2.30 -9.07 -10.22
N VAL A 173 -3.40 -9.06 -9.47
CA VAL A 173 -3.81 -10.17 -8.60
C VAL A 173 -4.09 -11.44 -9.40
N GLY A 174 -4.78 -11.31 -10.55
CA GLY A 174 -5.15 -12.45 -11.40
C GLY A 174 -3.97 -13.16 -12.08
N ILE A 175 -2.83 -12.47 -12.24
CA ILE A 175 -1.61 -13.03 -12.86
C ILE A 175 -0.70 -13.73 -11.85
N LEU A 176 -0.80 -13.41 -10.55
CA LEU A 176 0.12 -13.94 -9.53
C LEU A 176 0.08 -15.48 -9.44
N PRO A 177 1.25 -16.16 -9.43
CA PRO A 177 1.33 -17.61 -9.55
C PRO A 177 1.15 -18.32 -8.20
N VAL A 178 0.00 -18.19 -7.57
CA VAL A 178 -0.36 -18.94 -6.35
C VAL A 178 -1.33 -20.06 -6.70
N SER A 179 -0.96 -21.30 -6.42
CA SER A 179 -1.67 -22.48 -6.94
C SER A 179 -2.58 -23.17 -5.92
N TYR A 180 -2.21 -23.16 -4.64
CA TYR A 180 -2.89 -23.91 -3.57
C TYR A 180 -3.25 -23.06 -2.35
N THR A 181 -2.98 -21.76 -2.43
CA THR A 181 -3.19 -20.79 -1.35
C THR A 181 -4.47 -20.01 -1.59
N HIS A 182 -5.28 -19.87 -0.56
CA HIS A 182 -6.45 -18.98 -0.61
C HIS A 182 -6.00 -17.52 -0.45
N LEU A 183 -6.39 -16.66 -1.40
CA LEU A 183 -6.03 -15.24 -1.40
C LEU A 183 -7.19 -14.38 -0.97
N ARG A 184 -6.91 -13.41 -0.12
CA ARG A 184 -7.75 -12.24 0.13
C ARG A 184 -6.95 -10.99 -0.16
N ALA A 185 -7.33 -10.25 -1.19
CA ALA A 185 -6.68 -9.00 -1.56
C ALA A 185 -7.29 -7.80 -0.83
N HIS A 186 -6.44 -6.89 -0.37
CA HIS A 186 -6.80 -5.57 0.11
C HIS A 186 -6.08 -4.54 -0.75
N GLU A 187 -6.84 -3.67 -1.39
CA GLU A 187 -6.30 -2.57 -2.17
C GLU A 187 -6.20 -1.32 -1.30
N THR A 188 -5.02 -0.73 -1.25
CA THR A 188 -4.74 0.43 -0.41
C THR A 188 -4.56 1.73 -1.18
N SER A 189 -4.43 1.67 -2.51
CA SER A 189 -4.45 2.87 -3.34
C SER A 189 -5.28 2.65 -4.60
N ALA A 190 -6.19 3.59 -4.89
CA ALA A 190 -6.78 3.72 -6.20
C ALA A 190 -5.81 4.53 -7.08
N HIS A 191 -5.54 4.07 -8.28
CA HIS A 191 -4.87 4.91 -9.28
C HIS A 191 -5.75 6.13 -9.53
N LEU A 192 -5.21 7.33 -9.26
CA LEU A 192 -5.79 8.60 -9.63
C LEU A 192 -5.55 8.86 -11.13
#